data_8564223c1b0bff0ab4c98e1b4df30283
#
_entry.id   8564223c1b0bff0ab4c98e1b4df30283
#
_cell.length_a   1.000
_cell.length_b   1.000
_cell.length_c   1.000
_cell.angle_alpha   90.00
_cell.angle_beta   90.00
_cell.angle_gamma   90.00
#
_symmetry.space_group_name_H-M   'P 1'
#
loop_
_entity.id
_entity.type
_entity.pdbx_description
1 polymer ?
#
loop_
_entity_poly.entity_id
_entity_poly.type
_entity_poly.pdbx_seq_one_letter_code
_entity_poly.pdbx_strand_id
1 'polypeptide(L)'
;MDTLLDLSDRLYLDVADFAHSTPHWFQWLAEVWTEAGLLLFGVLFLAGWWRSRDGSSRAMTVALLAPLATAFGYVASEAFKSLVDEERPCRAVAGAPVSLVACPPHGDWSFPSNHSAIAGAAAIALALSWRGIVWLTVPMALLMAFSRVFVGVHYPHDVTVGLLVGALVAFLVMRAAERPVRSVVETARSSRNPAVAWCAGRGQAAHAATHAPAHSEQRSRARHGAY
;
A
#
# COMPACT_ATOMS: atom_id res chain seq x y z
N MET A 1 -15.59 -15.70 -23.14
CA MET A 1 -15.72 -14.98 -21.87
C MET A 1 -16.33 -15.90 -20.83
N ASP A 2 -17.34 -16.66 -21.19
CA ASP A 2 -18.05 -17.60 -20.31
C ASP A 2 -17.14 -18.64 -19.66
N THR A 3 -16.17 -19.20 -20.38
CA THR A 3 -15.20 -20.19 -19.84
C THR A 3 -14.30 -19.66 -18.72
N LEU A 4 -13.96 -18.36 -18.70
CA LEU A 4 -13.14 -17.77 -17.64
C LEU A 4 -13.99 -17.47 -16.39
N LEU A 5 -15.23 -17.05 -16.56
CA LEU A 5 -16.16 -16.85 -15.45
C LEU A 5 -16.51 -18.19 -14.82
N ASP A 6 -16.85 -19.22 -15.63
CA ASP A 6 -17.08 -20.59 -15.14
C ASP A 6 -15.89 -21.16 -14.37
N LEU A 7 -14.67 -20.87 -14.82
CA LEU A 7 -13.45 -21.27 -14.10
C LEU A 7 -13.34 -20.54 -12.76
N SER A 8 -13.66 -19.24 -12.75
CA SER A 8 -13.60 -18.44 -11.51
C SER A 8 -14.63 -18.90 -10.49
N ASP A 9 -15.84 -19.26 -10.93
CA ASP A 9 -16.89 -19.82 -10.05
C ASP A 9 -16.45 -21.15 -9.43
N ARG A 10 -15.87 -22.04 -10.24
CA ARG A 10 -15.34 -23.33 -9.74
C ARG A 10 -14.21 -23.12 -8.73
N LEU A 11 -13.24 -22.27 -9.05
CA LEU A 11 -12.15 -21.95 -8.14
C LEU A 11 -12.65 -21.29 -6.85
N TYR A 12 -13.68 -20.47 -6.93
CA TYR A 12 -14.34 -19.90 -5.76
C TYR A 12 -14.92 -21.00 -4.87
N LEU A 13 -15.70 -21.94 -5.44
CA LEU A 13 -16.28 -23.05 -4.71
C LEU A 13 -15.20 -23.94 -4.06
N ASP A 14 -14.13 -24.27 -4.80
CA ASP A 14 -13.02 -25.08 -4.28
C ASP A 14 -12.34 -24.38 -3.07
N VAL A 15 -12.14 -23.07 -3.15
CA VAL A 15 -11.53 -22.29 -2.06
C VAL A 15 -12.49 -22.15 -0.87
N ALA A 16 -13.80 -21.96 -1.12
CA ALA A 16 -14.81 -21.86 -0.07
C ALA A 16 -14.97 -23.18 0.68
N ASP A 17 -15.02 -24.32 -0.03
CA ASP A 17 -15.06 -25.64 0.58
C ASP A 17 -13.78 -25.96 1.37
N PHE A 18 -12.61 -25.58 0.82
CA PHE A 18 -11.35 -25.66 1.55
C PHE A 18 -11.39 -24.83 2.83
N ALA A 19 -11.89 -23.59 2.77
CA ALA A 19 -12.00 -22.72 3.93
C ALA A 19 -12.84 -23.36 5.04
N HIS A 20 -13.99 -23.95 4.70
CA HIS A 20 -14.85 -24.65 5.65
C HIS A 20 -14.24 -25.94 6.20
N SER A 21 -13.32 -26.59 5.47
CA SER A 21 -12.60 -27.77 5.95
C SER A 21 -11.47 -27.42 6.94
N THR A 22 -11.08 -26.14 7.05
CA THR A 22 -10.02 -25.70 7.95
C THR A 22 -10.50 -25.55 9.39
N PRO A 23 -9.59 -25.68 10.39
CA PRO A 23 -9.96 -25.45 11.79
C PRO A 23 -10.43 -24.02 12.04
N HIS A 24 -11.36 -23.80 12.98
CA HIS A 24 -11.91 -22.47 13.31
C HIS A 24 -10.87 -21.40 13.64
N TRP A 25 -9.76 -21.77 14.29
CA TRP A 25 -8.69 -20.80 14.57
C TRP A 25 -8.04 -20.25 13.30
N PHE A 26 -7.96 -21.07 12.23
CA PHE A 26 -7.41 -20.63 10.95
C PHE A 26 -8.41 -19.73 10.20
N GLN A 27 -9.71 -20.08 10.23
CA GLN A 27 -10.78 -19.23 9.71
C GLN A 27 -10.76 -17.85 10.38
N TRP A 28 -10.69 -17.84 11.72
CA TRP A 28 -10.59 -16.61 12.50
C TRP A 28 -9.34 -15.77 12.13
N LEU A 29 -8.18 -16.41 11.92
CA LEU A 29 -6.99 -15.69 11.45
C LEU A 29 -7.20 -15.05 10.07
N ALA A 30 -7.88 -15.73 9.16
CA ALA A 30 -8.20 -15.19 7.84
C ALA A 30 -9.19 -14.01 7.93
N GLU A 31 -10.21 -14.10 8.80
CA GLU A 31 -11.14 -13.00 9.09
C GLU A 31 -10.42 -11.78 9.68
N VAL A 32 -9.57 -11.97 10.67
CA VAL A 32 -8.76 -10.89 11.26
C VAL A 32 -7.81 -10.30 10.22
N TRP A 33 -7.17 -11.15 9.42
CA TRP A 33 -6.24 -10.68 8.38
C TRP A 33 -6.93 -9.85 7.31
N THR A 34 -8.12 -10.24 6.86
CA THR A 34 -8.85 -9.53 5.82
C THR A 34 -9.23 -8.10 6.21
N GLU A 35 -9.38 -7.84 7.53
CA GLU A 35 -9.69 -6.49 8.05
C GLU A 35 -8.44 -5.77 8.56
N ALA A 36 -7.69 -6.40 9.47
CA ALA A 36 -6.54 -5.79 10.13
C ALA A 36 -5.27 -5.77 9.26
N GLY A 37 -5.18 -6.65 8.24
CA GLY A 37 -4.00 -6.72 7.36
C GLY A 37 -3.71 -5.40 6.62
N LEU A 38 -4.75 -4.63 6.29
CA LEU A 38 -4.58 -3.30 5.68
C LEU A 38 -3.91 -2.30 6.63
N LEU A 39 -4.13 -2.42 7.94
CA LEU A 39 -3.48 -1.54 8.94
C LEU A 39 -1.96 -1.74 8.96
N LEU A 40 -1.47 -2.96 8.65
CA LEU A 40 -0.03 -3.21 8.57
C LEU A 40 0.62 -2.41 7.42
N PHE A 41 -0.06 -2.25 6.28
CA PHE A 41 0.42 -1.34 5.24
C PHE A 41 0.48 0.11 5.75
N GLY A 42 -0.51 0.54 6.54
CA GLY A 42 -0.49 1.85 7.21
C GLY A 42 0.73 2.03 8.10
N VAL A 43 1.06 1.02 8.93
CA VAL A 43 2.26 1.01 9.78
C VAL A 43 3.53 1.08 8.92
N LEU A 44 3.60 0.34 7.81
CA LEU A 44 4.74 0.39 6.91
C LEU A 44 4.90 1.75 6.20
N PHE A 45 3.80 2.46 5.89
CA PHE A 45 3.87 3.85 5.39
C PHE A 45 4.46 4.80 6.44
N LEU A 46 4.03 4.69 7.70
CA LEU A 46 4.59 5.49 8.79
C LEU A 46 6.08 5.18 9.01
N ALA A 47 6.46 3.91 8.99
CA ALA A 47 7.85 3.48 9.09
C ALA A 47 8.69 3.99 7.91
N GLY A 48 8.17 3.92 6.69
CA GLY A 48 8.79 4.44 5.47
C GLY A 48 9.00 5.95 5.52
N TRP A 49 7.99 6.70 5.96
CA TRP A 49 8.09 8.13 6.20
C TRP A 49 9.16 8.45 7.25
N TRP A 50 9.11 7.77 8.41
CA TRP A 50 10.07 7.98 9.50
C TRP A 50 11.51 7.73 9.05
N ARG A 51 11.74 6.61 8.37
CA ARG A 51 13.04 6.24 7.79
C ARG A 51 13.57 7.30 6.80
N SER A 52 12.66 7.95 6.06
CA SER A 52 13.01 8.90 5.00
C SER A 52 13.34 10.30 5.50
N ARG A 53 13.13 10.59 6.79
CA ARG A 53 13.32 11.93 7.39
C ARG A 53 14.74 12.44 7.29
N ASP A 54 15.72 11.55 7.47
CA ASP A 54 17.14 11.88 7.38
C ASP A 54 17.73 11.56 5.99
N GLY A 55 16.88 11.08 5.08
CA GLY A 55 17.24 10.72 3.71
C GLY A 55 17.20 11.90 2.73
N SER A 56 17.43 11.58 1.45
CA SER A 56 17.33 12.56 0.36
C SER A 56 15.91 13.11 0.20
N SER A 57 15.76 14.27 -0.47
CA SER A 57 14.43 14.82 -0.80
C SER A 57 13.61 13.84 -1.63
N ARG A 58 14.24 13.08 -2.52
CA ARG A 58 13.58 12.02 -3.29
C ARG A 58 13.03 10.91 -2.39
N ALA A 59 13.80 10.43 -1.41
CA ALA A 59 13.36 9.38 -0.48
C ALA A 59 12.12 9.83 0.30
N MET A 60 12.12 11.06 0.82
CA MET A 60 10.97 11.64 1.50
C MET A 60 9.77 11.80 0.56
N THR A 61 9.99 12.26 -0.67
CA THR A 61 8.93 12.41 -1.68
C THR A 61 8.21 11.11 -1.93
N VAL A 62 8.94 10.03 -2.22
CA VAL A 62 8.31 8.73 -2.53
C VAL A 62 7.63 8.12 -1.29
N ALA A 63 8.16 8.37 -0.09
CA ALA A 63 7.52 7.93 1.15
C ALA A 63 6.19 8.65 1.42
N LEU A 64 6.10 9.96 1.13
CA LEU A 64 4.86 10.74 1.27
C LEU A 64 3.85 10.43 0.16
N LEU A 65 4.33 10.15 -1.05
CA LEU A 65 3.47 9.76 -2.17
C LEU A 65 2.85 8.38 -2.01
N ALA A 66 3.50 7.45 -1.28
CA ALA A 66 3.06 6.07 -1.18
C ALA A 66 1.61 5.93 -0.65
N PRO A 67 1.20 6.53 0.48
CA PRO A 67 -0.19 6.46 0.93
C PRO A 67 -1.16 7.17 -0.02
N LEU A 68 -0.75 8.27 -0.66
CA LEU A 68 -1.58 8.99 -1.62
C LEU A 68 -1.81 8.14 -2.88
N ALA A 69 -0.76 7.53 -3.42
CA ALA A 69 -0.88 6.63 -4.57
C ALA A 69 -1.78 5.42 -4.26
N THR A 70 -1.75 4.92 -3.02
CA THR A 70 -2.65 3.87 -2.56
C THR A 70 -4.10 4.34 -2.51
N ALA A 71 -4.36 5.54 -2.03
CA ALA A 71 -5.70 6.14 -2.04
C ALA A 71 -6.23 6.31 -3.47
N PHE A 72 -5.40 6.71 -4.43
CA PHE A 72 -5.78 6.76 -5.85
C PHE A 72 -6.09 5.37 -6.41
N GLY A 73 -5.36 4.32 -6.00
CA GLY A 73 -5.66 2.94 -6.35
C GLY A 73 -7.05 2.50 -5.87
N TYR A 74 -7.41 2.85 -4.63
CA TYR A 74 -8.75 2.63 -4.09
C TYR A 74 -9.83 3.39 -4.88
N VAL A 75 -9.63 4.68 -5.14
CA VAL A 75 -10.60 5.50 -5.89
C VAL A 75 -10.80 4.95 -7.30
N ALA A 76 -9.75 4.49 -7.96
CA ALA A 76 -9.86 3.84 -9.28
C ALA A 76 -10.68 2.55 -9.19
N SER A 77 -10.46 1.72 -8.16
CA SER A 77 -11.26 0.50 -7.93
C SER A 77 -12.75 0.83 -7.73
N GLU A 78 -13.07 1.84 -6.91
CA GLU A 78 -14.46 2.29 -6.72
C GLU A 78 -15.09 2.82 -8.01
N ALA A 79 -14.34 3.55 -8.83
CA ALA A 79 -14.81 4.02 -10.12
C ALA A 79 -15.12 2.86 -11.07
N PHE A 80 -14.31 1.79 -11.06
CA PHE A 80 -14.61 0.56 -11.83
C PHE A 80 -15.85 -0.16 -11.31
N LYS A 81 -16.05 -0.23 -9.99
CA LYS A 81 -17.25 -0.84 -9.39
C LYS A 81 -18.53 -0.19 -9.87
N SER A 82 -18.53 1.12 -10.05
CA SER A 82 -19.71 1.84 -10.56
C SER A 82 -20.03 1.59 -12.03
N LEU A 83 -19.16 0.87 -12.75
CA LEU A 83 -19.34 0.51 -14.17
C LEU A 83 -19.69 -0.96 -14.36
N VAL A 84 -19.46 -1.81 -13.36
CA VAL A 84 -19.67 -3.27 -13.45
C VAL A 84 -20.47 -3.74 -12.24
N ASP A 85 -21.75 -4.02 -12.47
CA ASP A 85 -22.69 -4.43 -11.43
C ASP A 85 -22.62 -5.95 -11.18
N GLU A 86 -21.44 -6.46 -10.81
CA GLU A 86 -21.24 -7.88 -10.53
C GLU A 86 -21.67 -8.24 -9.11
N GLU A 87 -22.67 -9.12 -9.00
CA GLU A 87 -23.15 -9.61 -7.69
C GLU A 87 -22.09 -10.47 -7.01
N ARG A 88 -22.02 -10.38 -5.67
CA ARG A 88 -21.02 -11.13 -4.89
C ARG A 88 -21.28 -12.64 -4.89
N PRO A 89 -20.21 -13.47 -4.89
CA PRO A 89 -20.34 -14.93 -4.95
C PRO A 89 -21.16 -15.50 -3.78
N CYS A 90 -21.09 -14.89 -2.59
CA CYS A 90 -21.88 -15.29 -1.42
C CYS A 90 -23.40 -15.17 -1.61
N ARG A 91 -23.87 -14.54 -2.71
CA ARG A 91 -25.28 -14.47 -3.08
C ARG A 91 -25.58 -15.12 -4.45
N ALA A 92 -24.65 -15.02 -5.38
CA ALA A 92 -24.90 -15.38 -6.76
C ALA A 92 -24.60 -16.84 -7.07
N VAL A 93 -23.62 -17.45 -6.39
CA VAL A 93 -23.20 -18.83 -6.69
C VAL A 93 -24.08 -19.84 -5.98
N ALA A 94 -24.85 -20.60 -6.77
CA ALA A 94 -25.71 -21.64 -6.23
C ALA A 94 -24.89 -22.78 -5.59
N GLY A 95 -25.30 -23.20 -4.38
CA GLY A 95 -24.61 -24.27 -3.65
C GLY A 95 -23.31 -23.82 -2.94
N ALA A 96 -22.96 -22.55 -2.99
CA ALA A 96 -21.81 -22.05 -2.25
C ALA A 96 -22.04 -22.17 -0.72
N PRO A 97 -21.00 -22.54 0.04
CA PRO A 97 -21.05 -22.47 1.50
C PRO A 97 -21.30 -21.04 1.97
N VAL A 98 -21.86 -20.88 3.17
CA VAL A 98 -22.04 -19.56 3.78
C VAL A 98 -20.68 -18.90 3.97
N SER A 99 -20.54 -17.62 3.52
CA SER A 99 -19.29 -16.88 3.71
C SER A 99 -18.90 -16.79 5.18
N LEU A 100 -17.59 -16.87 5.49
CA LEU A 100 -17.08 -16.82 6.87
C LEU A 100 -17.34 -15.43 7.52
N VAL A 101 -17.40 -14.37 6.70
CA VAL A 101 -17.77 -13.03 7.14
C VAL A 101 -19.12 -12.64 6.57
N ALA A 102 -19.76 -11.63 7.14
CA ALA A 102 -21.05 -11.13 6.64
C ALA A 102 -20.95 -10.76 5.16
N CYS A 103 -21.86 -11.30 4.34
CA CYS A 103 -21.95 -10.93 2.94
C CYS A 103 -22.35 -9.45 2.83
N PRO A 104 -21.55 -8.59 2.18
CA PRO A 104 -21.85 -7.17 2.06
C PRO A 104 -23.23 -6.90 1.43
N PRO A 105 -23.91 -5.79 1.73
CA PRO A 105 -25.27 -5.53 1.26
C PRO A 105 -25.39 -5.48 -0.27
N HIS A 106 -26.61 -5.64 -0.79
CA HIS A 106 -26.88 -5.40 -2.23
C HIS A 106 -26.46 -4.00 -2.64
N GLY A 107 -25.87 -3.87 -3.82
CA GLY A 107 -25.31 -2.62 -4.34
C GLY A 107 -23.86 -2.37 -3.98
N ASP A 108 -23.29 -3.15 -3.05
CA ASP A 108 -21.83 -3.21 -2.85
C ASP A 108 -21.28 -4.35 -3.73
N TRP A 109 -21.04 -4.02 -4.98
CA TRP A 109 -20.67 -4.95 -6.05
C TRP A 109 -19.34 -5.66 -5.80
N SER A 110 -19.15 -6.80 -6.46
CA SER A 110 -17.97 -7.66 -6.26
C SER A 110 -16.74 -7.12 -6.98
N PHE A 111 -16.90 -6.74 -8.24
CA PHE A 111 -15.78 -6.45 -9.15
C PHE A 111 -15.46 -4.94 -9.25
N PRO A 112 -14.18 -4.56 -9.16
CA PRO A 112 -13.05 -5.32 -8.64
C PRO A 112 -12.97 -5.25 -7.11
N SER A 113 -12.13 -6.10 -6.48
CA SER A 113 -11.94 -6.11 -5.03
C SER A 113 -11.16 -4.90 -4.53
N ASN A 114 -11.77 -4.05 -3.71
CA ASN A 114 -11.13 -2.88 -3.09
C ASN A 114 -9.97 -3.24 -2.17
N HIS A 115 -10.12 -4.28 -1.35
CA HIS A 115 -9.04 -4.74 -0.47
C HIS A 115 -7.80 -5.14 -1.28
N SER A 116 -8.02 -5.85 -2.39
CA SER A 116 -6.93 -6.24 -3.29
C SER A 116 -6.32 -5.04 -4.01
N ALA A 117 -7.14 -4.05 -4.41
CA ALA A 117 -6.65 -2.83 -5.04
C ALA A 117 -5.78 -2.01 -4.07
N ILE A 118 -6.22 -1.82 -2.84
CA ILE A 118 -5.43 -1.15 -1.79
C ILE A 118 -4.13 -1.92 -1.54
N ALA A 119 -4.19 -3.25 -1.39
CA ALA A 119 -3.02 -4.06 -1.11
C ALA A 119 -2.01 -4.05 -2.26
N GLY A 120 -2.48 -4.16 -3.52
CA GLY A 120 -1.63 -4.07 -4.72
C GLY A 120 -0.98 -2.69 -4.87
N ALA A 121 -1.76 -1.62 -4.65
CA ALA A 121 -1.26 -0.25 -4.68
C ALA A 121 -0.22 -0.02 -3.58
N ALA A 122 -0.49 -0.43 -2.34
CA ALA A 122 0.41 -0.29 -1.21
C ALA A 122 1.71 -1.08 -1.43
N ALA A 123 1.64 -2.31 -1.94
CA ALA A 123 2.81 -3.13 -2.21
C ALA A 123 3.75 -2.47 -3.21
N ILE A 124 3.24 -1.96 -4.34
CA ILE A 124 4.04 -1.25 -5.35
C ILE A 124 4.58 0.07 -4.81
N ALA A 125 3.75 0.89 -4.13
CA ALA A 125 4.17 2.17 -3.59
C ALA A 125 5.29 2.01 -2.53
N LEU A 126 5.18 1.02 -1.64
CA LEU A 126 6.20 0.66 -0.67
C LEU A 126 7.46 0.09 -1.32
N ALA A 127 7.32 -0.75 -2.35
CA ALA A 127 8.45 -1.28 -3.10
C ALA A 127 9.28 -0.19 -3.78
N LEU A 128 8.63 0.85 -4.30
CA LEU A 128 9.28 2.01 -4.92
C LEU A 128 9.96 2.93 -3.89
N SER A 129 9.38 3.05 -2.69
CA SER A 129 9.92 3.89 -1.62
C SER A 129 10.96 3.17 -0.76
N TRP A 130 10.83 1.86 -0.58
CA TRP A 130 11.71 1.05 0.26
C TRP A 130 11.89 -0.36 -0.32
N ARG A 131 12.81 -0.50 -1.28
CA ARG A 131 13.02 -1.74 -2.04
C ARG A 131 13.29 -2.97 -1.18
N GLY A 132 13.92 -2.80 -0.02
CA GLY A 132 14.25 -3.92 0.88
C GLY A 132 13.05 -4.64 1.50
N ILE A 133 11.85 -4.04 1.48
CA ILE A 133 10.64 -4.66 2.06
C ILE A 133 9.71 -5.32 1.03
N VAL A 134 10.13 -5.37 -0.23
CA VAL A 134 9.36 -6.01 -1.31
C VAL A 134 8.97 -7.45 -0.94
N TRP A 135 9.91 -8.18 -0.32
CA TRP A 135 9.71 -9.57 0.11
C TRP A 135 8.68 -9.73 1.23
N LEU A 136 8.32 -8.64 1.90
CA LEU A 136 7.24 -8.61 2.87
C LEU A 136 5.94 -8.13 2.22
N THR A 137 5.98 -7.02 1.49
CA THR A 137 4.78 -6.34 1.00
C THR A 137 4.07 -7.09 -0.13
N VAL A 138 4.81 -7.79 -1.00
CA VAL A 138 4.20 -8.60 -2.07
C VAL A 138 3.46 -9.80 -1.50
N PRO A 139 4.05 -10.65 -0.62
CA PRO A 139 3.28 -11.71 0.04
C PRO A 139 2.09 -11.20 0.83
N MET A 140 2.22 -10.07 1.54
CA MET A 140 1.08 -9.46 2.25
C MET A 140 -0.07 -9.10 1.30
N ALA A 141 0.23 -8.52 0.13
CA ALA A 141 -0.80 -8.18 -0.85
C ALA A 141 -1.46 -9.43 -1.44
N LEU A 142 -0.68 -10.48 -1.74
CA LEU A 142 -1.22 -11.75 -2.23
C LEU A 142 -2.08 -12.46 -1.17
N LEU A 143 -1.65 -12.46 0.08
CA LEU A 143 -2.43 -13.00 1.20
C LEU A 143 -3.72 -12.18 1.42
N MET A 144 -3.67 -10.86 1.27
CA MET A 144 -4.87 -10.01 1.33
C MET A 144 -5.86 -10.39 0.22
N ALA A 145 -5.39 -10.51 -1.02
CA ALA A 145 -6.23 -10.93 -2.14
C ALA A 145 -6.83 -12.32 -1.93
N PHE A 146 -6.00 -13.28 -1.52
CA PHE A 146 -6.46 -14.64 -1.24
C PHE A 146 -7.48 -14.68 -0.10
N SER A 147 -7.27 -13.91 0.97
CA SER A 147 -8.19 -13.89 2.10
C SER A 147 -9.61 -13.48 1.71
N ARG A 148 -9.78 -12.59 0.70
CA ARG A 148 -11.12 -12.17 0.23
C ARG A 148 -11.89 -13.29 -0.46
N VAL A 149 -11.19 -14.18 -1.18
CA VAL A 149 -11.79 -15.38 -1.76
C VAL A 149 -12.05 -16.41 -0.67
N PHE A 150 -11.09 -16.61 0.24
CA PHE A 150 -11.16 -17.56 1.34
C PHE A 150 -12.33 -17.29 2.30
N VAL A 151 -12.57 -16.02 2.65
CA VAL A 151 -13.74 -15.65 3.48
C VAL A 151 -15.07 -15.64 2.71
N GLY A 152 -15.05 -15.88 1.39
CA GLY A 152 -16.23 -16.13 0.58
C GLY A 152 -16.95 -14.90 0.02
N VAL A 153 -16.30 -13.72 -0.08
CA VAL A 153 -16.98 -12.48 -0.50
C VAL A 153 -16.53 -11.92 -1.84
N HIS A 154 -15.53 -12.52 -2.49
CA HIS A 154 -15.04 -12.13 -3.81
C HIS A 154 -14.66 -13.35 -4.65
N TYR A 155 -14.79 -13.20 -5.97
CA TYR A 155 -14.26 -14.17 -6.92
C TYR A 155 -12.74 -14.06 -7.10
N PRO A 156 -12.05 -15.12 -7.56
CA PRO A 156 -10.63 -15.07 -7.91
C PRO A 156 -10.28 -13.98 -8.93
N HIS A 157 -11.14 -13.71 -9.92
CA HIS A 157 -10.90 -12.66 -10.90
C HIS A 157 -11.03 -11.25 -10.30
N ASP A 158 -11.96 -11.01 -9.35
CA ASP A 158 -12.10 -9.70 -8.67
C ASP A 158 -10.81 -9.30 -7.98
N VAL A 159 -10.23 -10.24 -7.23
CA VAL A 159 -9.03 -9.98 -6.44
C VAL A 159 -7.80 -9.82 -7.34
N THR A 160 -7.74 -10.57 -8.44
CA THR A 160 -6.66 -10.47 -9.43
C THR A 160 -6.69 -9.10 -10.13
N VAL A 161 -7.85 -8.71 -10.63
CA VAL A 161 -8.01 -7.39 -11.29
C VAL A 161 -7.82 -6.26 -10.30
N GLY A 162 -8.35 -6.39 -9.07
CA GLY A 162 -8.11 -5.43 -8.00
C GLY A 162 -6.62 -5.19 -7.74
N LEU A 163 -5.83 -6.26 -7.53
CA LEU A 163 -4.38 -6.16 -7.37
C LEU A 163 -3.70 -5.42 -8.53
N LEU A 164 -4.05 -5.79 -9.77
CA LEU A 164 -3.43 -5.21 -10.96
C LEU A 164 -3.80 -3.74 -11.15
N VAL A 165 -5.07 -3.38 -10.99
CA VAL A 165 -5.54 -1.98 -11.07
C VAL A 165 -4.87 -1.13 -10.01
N GLY A 166 -4.88 -1.58 -8.75
CA GLY A 166 -4.23 -0.87 -7.66
C GLY A 166 -2.72 -0.67 -7.91
N ALA A 167 -2.02 -1.74 -8.27
CA ALA A 167 -0.59 -1.70 -8.57
C ALA A 167 -0.24 -0.76 -9.73
N LEU A 168 -1.01 -0.82 -10.83
CA LEU A 168 -0.80 0.03 -12.01
C LEU A 168 -1.05 1.50 -11.68
N VAL A 169 -2.18 1.82 -11.03
CA VAL A 169 -2.52 3.20 -10.66
C VAL A 169 -1.46 3.78 -9.72
N ALA A 170 -1.07 3.04 -8.68
CA ALA A 170 -0.03 3.49 -7.77
C ALA A 170 1.31 3.72 -8.48
N PHE A 171 1.72 2.82 -9.37
CA PHE A 171 2.93 2.99 -10.18
C PHE A 171 2.87 4.27 -11.01
N LEU A 172 1.77 4.51 -11.72
CA LEU A 172 1.60 5.71 -12.57
C LEU A 172 1.60 6.99 -11.74
N VAL A 173 0.86 7.03 -10.63
CA VAL A 173 0.82 8.18 -9.71
C VAL A 173 2.21 8.47 -9.15
N MET A 174 2.93 7.45 -8.65
CA MET A 174 4.28 7.60 -8.13
C MET A 174 5.23 8.16 -9.18
N ARG A 175 5.14 7.72 -10.44
CA ARG A 175 6.00 8.19 -11.53
C ARG A 175 5.65 9.61 -11.99
N ALA A 176 4.38 9.92 -12.09
CA ALA A 176 3.93 11.24 -12.57
C ALA A 176 4.14 12.34 -11.50
N ALA A 177 3.88 12.03 -10.22
CA ALA A 177 3.91 13.02 -9.15
C ALA A 177 5.29 13.18 -8.47
N GLU A 178 6.28 12.30 -8.74
CA GLU A 178 7.59 12.37 -8.07
C GLU A 178 8.26 13.74 -8.21
N ARG A 179 8.31 14.29 -9.44
CA ARG A 179 9.01 15.57 -9.69
C ARG A 179 8.31 16.77 -9.03
N PRO A 180 7.00 17.02 -9.24
CA PRO A 180 6.33 18.17 -8.63
C PRO A 180 6.29 18.07 -7.10
N VAL A 181 6.03 16.89 -6.53
CA VAL A 181 6.01 16.72 -5.07
C VAL A 181 7.41 16.87 -4.45
N ARG A 182 8.46 16.49 -5.17
CA ARG A 182 9.84 16.71 -4.72
C ARG A 182 10.17 18.18 -4.53
N SER A 183 9.75 19.05 -5.43
CA SER A 183 9.92 20.52 -5.28
C SER A 183 9.21 21.02 -4.03
N VAL A 184 7.99 20.52 -3.74
CA VAL A 184 7.27 20.87 -2.51
C VAL A 184 8.02 20.39 -1.26
N VAL A 185 8.56 19.18 -1.26
CA VAL A 185 9.35 18.63 -0.15
C VAL A 185 10.61 19.47 0.09
N GLU A 186 11.31 19.88 -0.95
CA GLU A 186 12.50 20.73 -0.86
C GLU A 186 12.17 22.10 -0.24
N THR A 187 11.07 22.71 -0.66
CA THR A 187 10.56 23.96 -0.07
C THR A 187 10.12 23.76 1.39
N ALA A 188 9.44 22.66 1.70
CA ALA A 188 9.01 22.35 3.06
C ALA A 188 10.19 22.14 4.02
N ARG A 189 11.28 21.53 3.57
CA ARG A 189 12.52 21.35 4.36
C ARG A 189 13.20 22.67 4.72
N SER A 190 13.10 23.70 3.87
CA SER A 190 13.63 25.05 4.12
C SER A 190 12.64 25.98 4.81
N SER A 191 11.44 25.50 5.17
CA SER A 191 10.40 26.28 5.80
C SER A 191 10.82 26.79 7.18
N ARG A 192 10.47 28.05 7.48
CA ARG A 192 10.63 28.65 8.83
C ARG A 192 9.63 28.08 9.85
N ASN A 193 8.55 27.43 9.39
CA ASN A 193 7.60 26.78 10.27
C ASN A 193 8.18 25.46 10.77
N PRO A 194 8.42 25.31 12.10
CA PRO A 194 9.08 24.12 12.65
C PRO A 194 8.27 22.82 12.45
N ALA A 195 6.94 22.89 12.43
CA ALA A 195 6.09 21.72 12.20
C ALA A 195 6.22 21.22 10.75
N VAL A 196 6.23 22.13 9.77
CA VAL A 196 6.40 21.78 8.36
C VAL A 196 7.78 21.18 8.11
N ALA A 197 8.84 21.82 8.63
CA ALA A 197 10.20 21.33 8.51
C ALA A 197 10.36 19.95 9.22
N TRP A 198 9.70 19.77 10.36
CA TRP A 198 9.69 18.49 11.08
C TRP A 198 9.05 17.38 10.27
N CYS A 199 7.89 17.62 9.66
CA CYS A 199 7.20 16.64 8.81
C CYS A 199 8.00 16.28 7.56
N ALA A 200 8.66 17.26 6.93
CA ALA A 200 9.50 17.07 5.75
C ALA A 200 10.86 16.41 6.06
N GLY A 201 11.26 16.35 7.34
CA GLY A 201 12.52 15.79 7.81
C GLY A 201 13.73 16.70 7.55
N ARG A 202 14.82 16.45 8.28
CA ARG A 202 16.03 17.32 8.27
C ARG A 202 16.86 17.18 6.99
N GLY A 203 16.81 16.01 6.33
CA GLY A 203 17.63 15.72 5.15
C GLY A 203 19.13 15.51 5.47
N GLN A 204 19.86 14.97 4.51
CA GLN A 204 21.29 14.63 4.67
C GLN A 204 22.20 15.82 4.96
N ALA A 205 21.89 17.03 4.44
CA ALA A 205 22.72 18.22 4.61
C ALA A 205 22.77 18.70 6.07
N ALA A 206 21.65 18.65 6.79
CA ALA A 206 21.59 19.06 8.18
C ALA A 206 22.29 18.04 9.09
N HIS A 207 22.26 16.75 8.74
CA HIS A 207 22.95 15.69 9.49
C HIS A 207 24.47 15.81 9.36
N ALA A 208 24.97 16.14 8.16
CA ALA A 208 26.40 16.39 7.93
C ALA A 208 26.91 17.61 8.70
N ALA A 209 26.12 18.66 8.84
CA ALA A 209 26.49 19.87 9.57
C ALA A 209 26.56 19.65 11.09
N THR A 210 25.71 18.78 11.65
CA THR A 210 25.71 18.46 13.11
C THR A 210 26.86 17.53 13.51
N HIS A 211 27.43 16.78 12.57
CA HIS A 211 28.53 15.85 12.78
C HIS A 211 29.87 16.30 12.17
N ALA A 212 29.95 17.51 11.63
CA ALA A 212 31.23 18.07 11.19
C ALA A 212 32.15 18.24 12.41
N PRO A 213 33.33 17.58 12.47
CA PRO A 213 34.23 17.74 13.60
C PRO A 213 34.72 19.21 13.67
N ALA A 214 34.70 19.79 14.87
CA ALA A 214 35.09 21.18 15.17
C ALA A 214 36.57 21.52 14.83
N HIS A 215 37.26 20.65 14.10
CA HIS A 215 38.69 20.80 13.76
C HIS A 215 38.98 21.78 12.62
N SER A 216 37.98 22.29 11.86
CA SER A 216 38.23 23.23 10.78
C SER A 216 38.47 24.67 11.21
N GLU A 217 37.96 25.10 12.39
CA GLU A 217 38.16 26.46 12.90
C GLU A 217 39.55 26.67 13.56
N GLN A 218 40.16 25.63 14.12
CA GLN A 218 41.48 25.76 14.72
C GLN A 218 42.60 25.95 13.70
N ARG A 219 42.49 25.40 12.48
CA ARG A 219 43.51 25.59 11.43
C ARG A 219 43.49 27.00 10.83
N SER A 220 42.38 27.69 10.84
CA SER A 220 42.29 29.08 10.32
C SER A 220 42.93 30.09 11.28
N ARG A 221 42.79 29.87 12.60
CA ARG A 221 43.36 30.76 13.62
C ARG A 221 44.89 30.63 13.73
N ALA A 222 45.45 29.43 13.47
CA ALA A 222 46.88 29.17 13.50
C ALA A 222 47.65 29.82 12.32
N ARG A 223 46.97 30.16 11.21
CA ARG A 223 47.62 30.80 10.04
C ARG A 223 47.64 32.34 10.10
N HIS A 224 46.87 32.99 10.98
CA HIS A 224 46.83 34.46 11.12
C HIS A 224 47.57 35.00 12.36
N GLY A 225 48.24 34.13 13.09
CA GLY A 225 49.02 34.53 14.28
C GLY A 225 50.55 34.56 14.11
N ALA A 226 51.06 34.47 12.87
CA ALA A 226 52.49 34.53 12.58
C ALA A 226 52.82 35.66 11.60
N TYR A 227 52.66 36.93 12.07
CA TYR A 227 53.36 38.11 11.55
C TYR A 227 53.64 39.08 12.70
#